data_b613e24a9e17bf005b9218078c5dcc0f
#
_entry.id   b613e24a9e17bf005b9218078c5dcc0f
#
_cell.length_a   1.000
_cell.length_b   1.000
_cell.length_c   1.000
_cell.angle_alpha   90.00
_cell.angle_beta   90.00
_cell.angle_gamma   90.00
#
_symmetry.space_group_name_H-M   'P 1'
#
loop_
_entity.id
_entity.type
_entity.pdbx_description
1 polymer ?
#
loop_
_entity_poly.entity_id
_entity_poly.type
_entity_poly.pdbx_seq_one_letter_code
_entity_poly.pdbx_strand_id
1 'polypeptide(L)'
;IPAAYDDSWTALKWVASHYDGNGPEQWLNRYADFENVYLSGDSAGANIAHHIAIKTSKEKLDGMNLVGIILTHPYFWGKEPVGDEVKNPAVRAKMEGIWRLASPTTSGSDDPLINPIDDQSFGRFLGCKRVLICVAENDILKYRGWYYCEKLKNSGWDGEVEVMEAEGEDHVFHLSKPSCSNAVAKLKKVAEFMNQGKA
;
A
#
# COMPACT_ATOMS: atom_id res chain seq x y z
N ILE A 1 14.74 -4.59 8.06
CA ILE A 1 13.33 -4.53 7.74
C ILE A 1 12.38 -4.73 8.91
N PRO A 2 12.46 -5.62 9.90
CA PRO A 2 11.36 -5.69 10.86
C PRO A 2 11.03 -4.32 11.47
N ALA A 3 12.02 -3.50 11.77
CA ALA A 3 11.83 -2.16 12.34
C ALA A 3 10.84 -1.29 11.55
N ALA A 4 10.88 -1.28 10.22
CA ALA A 4 9.98 -0.45 9.43
C ALA A 4 8.49 -0.79 9.65
N TYR A 5 8.17 -2.07 9.77
CA TYR A 5 6.79 -2.52 10.06
C TYR A 5 6.44 -2.32 11.54
N ASP A 6 7.37 -2.59 12.45
CA ASP A 6 7.15 -2.46 13.88
C ASP A 6 6.96 -0.99 14.29
N ASP A 7 7.76 -0.07 13.72
CA ASP A 7 7.64 1.36 13.93
C ASP A 7 6.32 1.90 13.36
N SER A 8 5.95 1.47 12.13
CA SER A 8 4.68 1.86 11.51
C SER A 8 3.47 1.35 12.31
N TRP A 9 3.55 0.13 12.84
CA TRP A 9 2.52 -0.40 13.72
C TRP A 9 2.45 0.38 15.03
N THR A 10 3.59 0.73 15.61
CA THR A 10 3.67 1.55 16.83
C THR A 10 3.09 2.94 16.61
N ALA A 11 3.39 3.56 15.47
CA ALA A 11 2.80 4.85 15.08
C ALA A 11 1.28 4.76 14.94
N LEU A 12 0.76 3.69 14.29
CA LEU A 12 -0.68 3.49 14.16
C LEU A 12 -1.38 3.29 15.52
N LYS A 13 -0.78 2.52 16.43
CA LYS A 13 -1.27 2.38 17.81
C LYS A 13 -1.29 3.72 18.56
N TRP A 14 -0.25 4.53 18.38
CA TRP A 14 -0.21 5.84 18.97
C TRP A 14 -1.31 6.75 18.40
N VAL A 15 -1.57 6.74 17.11
CA VAL A 15 -2.72 7.46 16.52
C VAL A 15 -4.03 6.95 17.12
N ALA A 16 -4.22 5.63 17.15
CA ALA A 16 -5.45 5.02 17.70
C ALA A 16 -5.67 5.38 19.18
N SER A 17 -4.62 5.60 19.97
CA SER A 17 -4.77 5.99 21.39
C SER A 17 -5.44 7.34 21.63
N HIS A 18 -5.77 8.10 20.58
CA HIS A 18 -6.46 9.38 20.66
C HIS A 18 -7.99 9.29 20.47
N TYR A 19 -8.52 8.09 20.19
CA TYR A 19 -9.92 7.93 19.76
C TYR A 19 -10.96 8.41 20.77
N ASP A 20 -10.64 8.36 22.08
CA ASP A 20 -11.51 8.80 23.18
C ASP A 20 -11.32 10.30 23.55
N GLY A 21 -10.49 11.03 22.80
CA GLY A 21 -10.19 12.45 23.03
C GLY A 21 -9.17 12.73 24.12
N ASN A 22 -8.55 11.71 24.70
CA ASN A 22 -7.61 11.81 25.82
C ASN A 22 -6.14 11.53 25.46
N GLY A 23 -5.82 11.34 24.19
CA GLY A 23 -4.45 11.13 23.74
C GLY A 23 -3.56 12.36 23.92
N PRO A 24 -2.22 12.19 23.83
CA PRO A 24 -1.26 13.26 24.11
C PRO A 24 -1.30 14.41 23.08
N GLU A 25 -1.78 14.18 21.85
CA GLU A 25 -1.78 15.19 20.80
C GLU A 25 -3.18 15.81 20.63
N GLN A 26 -3.30 17.07 21.05
CA GLN A 26 -4.57 17.81 21.11
C GLN A 26 -5.31 17.95 19.77
N TRP A 27 -4.57 18.10 18.67
CA TRP A 27 -5.21 18.28 17.37
C TRP A 27 -5.81 16.96 16.85
N LEU A 28 -5.19 15.81 17.14
CA LEU A 28 -5.78 14.49 16.84
C LEU A 28 -7.06 14.28 17.65
N ASN A 29 -7.05 14.59 18.94
CA ASN A 29 -8.21 14.49 19.80
C ASN A 29 -9.41 15.32 19.29
N ARG A 30 -9.16 16.44 18.61
CA ARG A 30 -10.21 17.38 18.17
C ARG A 30 -10.67 17.17 16.74
N TYR A 31 -9.79 16.73 15.86
CA TYR A 31 -10.00 16.81 14.40
C TYR A 31 -9.85 15.49 13.66
N ALA A 32 -9.27 14.46 14.28
CA ALA A 32 -9.14 13.17 13.61
C ALA A 32 -10.50 12.44 13.55
N ASP A 33 -10.75 11.85 12.40
CA ASP A 33 -11.92 11.00 12.18
C ASP A 33 -11.48 9.53 12.25
N PHE A 34 -11.59 8.94 13.42
CA PHE A 34 -11.16 7.56 13.68
C PHE A 34 -12.08 6.51 13.07
N GLU A 35 -13.28 6.89 12.63
CA GLU A 35 -14.18 6.00 11.89
C GLU A 35 -13.81 5.89 10.40
N ASN A 36 -12.97 6.80 9.89
CA ASN A 36 -12.59 6.86 8.47
C ASN A 36 -11.07 6.92 8.29
N VAL A 37 -10.36 5.91 8.80
CA VAL A 37 -8.90 5.84 8.72
C VAL A 37 -8.46 5.17 7.43
N TYR A 38 -7.44 5.72 6.78
CA TYR A 38 -6.78 5.17 5.61
C TYR A 38 -5.27 5.06 5.85
N LEU A 39 -4.66 3.98 5.37
CA LEU A 39 -3.21 3.86 5.29
C LEU A 39 -2.78 4.17 3.86
N SER A 40 -1.78 5.00 3.70
CA SER A 40 -1.25 5.38 2.39
C SER A 40 0.26 5.28 2.37
N GLY A 41 0.82 4.89 1.24
CA GLY A 41 2.26 4.85 1.06
C GLY A 41 2.67 4.75 -0.39
N ASP A 42 3.88 5.23 -0.66
CA ASP A 42 4.52 5.19 -1.97
C ASP A 42 5.63 4.14 -1.97
N SER A 43 5.72 3.31 -3.00
CA SER A 43 6.78 2.33 -3.20
C SER A 43 6.91 1.35 -2.02
N ALA A 44 8.00 1.36 -1.29
CA ALA A 44 8.17 0.59 -0.05
C ALA A 44 7.12 0.96 1.02
N GLY A 45 6.68 2.22 1.06
CA GLY A 45 5.60 2.67 1.94
C GLY A 45 4.26 2.02 1.62
N ALA A 46 3.97 1.74 0.34
CA ALA A 46 2.79 1.00 -0.06
C ALA A 46 2.86 -0.48 0.40
N ASN A 47 4.03 -1.09 0.32
CA ASN A 47 4.26 -2.41 0.88
C ASN A 47 4.02 -2.43 2.40
N ILE A 48 4.53 -1.44 3.13
CA ILE A 48 4.28 -1.30 4.57
C ILE A 48 2.79 -1.13 4.85
N ALA A 49 2.08 -0.24 4.12
CA ALA A 49 0.64 -0.02 4.30
C ALA A 49 -0.17 -1.31 4.13
N HIS A 50 0.17 -2.15 3.14
CA HIS A 50 -0.44 -3.46 2.95
C HIS A 50 -0.25 -4.37 4.18
N HIS A 51 0.99 -4.51 4.68
CA HIS A 51 1.28 -5.40 5.81
C HIS A 51 0.67 -4.89 7.11
N ILE A 52 0.61 -3.58 7.32
CA ILE A 52 -0.09 -2.99 8.47
C ILE A 52 -1.60 -3.26 8.37
N ALA A 53 -2.21 -3.17 7.17
CA ALA A 53 -3.62 -3.51 7.00
C ALA A 53 -3.91 -5.00 7.30
N ILE A 54 -3.00 -5.92 6.96
CA ILE A 54 -3.12 -7.32 7.39
C ILE A 54 -3.01 -7.43 8.91
N LYS A 55 -2.11 -6.67 9.53
CA LYS A 55 -1.91 -6.70 10.98
C LYS A 55 -3.15 -6.21 11.72
N THR A 56 -3.84 -5.16 11.23
CA THR A 56 -5.10 -4.67 11.84
C THR A 56 -6.22 -5.69 11.84
N SER A 57 -6.25 -6.64 10.90
CA SER A 57 -7.25 -7.71 10.91
C SER A 57 -7.00 -8.75 12.03
N LYS A 58 -5.74 -8.91 12.41
CA LYS A 58 -5.32 -9.89 13.44
C LYS A 58 -5.29 -9.27 14.83
N GLU A 59 -4.89 -8.02 14.91
CA GLU A 59 -4.74 -7.23 16.13
C GLU A 59 -5.61 -5.97 16.00
N LYS A 60 -6.89 -6.08 16.37
CA LYS A 60 -7.82 -4.95 16.31
C LYS A 60 -7.35 -3.81 17.19
N LEU A 61 -7.50 -2.60 16.69
CA LEU A 61 -7.26 -1.37 17.44
C LEU A 61 -8.60 -0.78 17.85
N ASP A 62 -8.83 -0.67 19.15
CA ASP A 62 -10.06 -0.13 19.69
C ASP A 62 -10.25 1.34 19.25
N GLY A 63 -11.48 1.68 18.92
CA GLY A 63 -11.86 3.05 18.53
C GLY A 63 -11.33 3.52 17.18
N MET A 64 -10.77 2.62 16.34
CA MET A 64 -10.30 2.96 15.01
C MET A 64 -10.83 2.00 13.97
N ASN A 65 -11.43 2.55 12.91
CA ASN A 65 -11.91 1.79 11.76
C ASN A 65 -11.04 2.04 10.54
N LEU A 66 -10.26 1.03 10.10
CA LEU A 66 -9.49 1.09 8.87
C LEU A 66 -10.42 0.84 7.67
N VAL A 67 -10.80 1.90 6.96
CA VAL A 67 -11.68 1.85 5.80
C VAL A 67 -10.96 1.34 4.57
N GLY A 68 -9.74 1.80 4.32
CA GLY A 68 -9.02 1.44 3.10
C GLY A 68 -7.52 1.71 3.13
N ILE A 69 -6.87 1.24 2.07
CA ILE A 69 -5.45 1.49 1.82
C ILE A 69 -5.25 2.10 0.42
N ILE A 70 -4.25 2.97 0.31
CA ILE A 70 -3.85 3.62 -0.93
C ILE A 70 -2.40 3.23 -1.22
N LEU A 71 -2.23 2.41 -2.25
CA LEU A 71 -0.97 1.82 -2.65
C LEU A 71 -0.44 2.54 -3.89
N THR A 72 0.47 3.49 -3.71
CA THR A 72 1.06 4.21 -4.82
C THR A 72 2.35 3.54 -5.26
N HIS A 73 2.43 3.11 -6.52
CA HIS A 73 3.60 2.45 -7.12
C HIS A 73 4.17 1.33 -6.23
N PRO A 74 3.32 0.38 -5.78
CA PRO A 74 3.65 -0.52 -4.68
C PRO A 74 4.88 -1.38 -4.97
N TYR A 75 5.84 -1.38 -4.06
CA TYR A 75 7.01 -2.24 -4.15
C TYR A 75 6.66 -3.66 -3.68
N PHE A 76 6.02 -4.39 -4.57
CA PHE A 76 5.90 -5.84 -4.51
C PHE A 76 6.81 -6.45 -5.56
N TRP A 77 7.31 -7.65 -5.28
CA TRP A 77 8.17 -8.38 -6.19
C TRP A 77 7.90 -9.88 -6.11
N GLY A 78 8.58 -10.69 -6.90
CA GLY A 78 8.45 -12.13 -6.86
C GLY A 78 9.48 -12.80 -7.76
N LYS A 79 9.72 -14.09 -7.53
CA LYS A 79 10.64 -14.90 -8.32
C LYS A 79 10.14 -15.04 -9.76
N GLU A 80 8.89 -15.40 -9.92
CA GLU A 80 8.28 -15.52 -11.25
C GLU A 80 7.96 -14.12 -11.80
N PRO A 81 8.43 -13.79 -13.02
CA PRO A 81 8.18 -12.48 -13.62
C PRO A 81 6.72 -12.29 -13.99
N VAL A 82 6.23 -11.07 -13.82
CA VAL A 82 4.88 -10.66 -14.22
C VAL A 82 4.96 -9.60 -15.32
N GLY A 83 4.15 -9.77 -16.39
CA GLY A 83 4.14 -8.83 -17.51
C GLY A 83 5.52 -8.70 -18.17
N ASP A 84 5.95 -7.48 -18.39
CA ASP A 84 7.21 -7.18 -19.08
C ASP A 84 8.47 -7.24 -18.20
N GLU A 85 8.35 -7.67 -16.95
CA GLU A 85 9.52 -7.88 -16.07
C GLU A 85 10.56 -8.82 -16.70
N VAL A 86 10.10 -9.84 -17.43
CA VAL A 86 10.97 -10.82 -18.12
C VAL A 86 11.89 -10.17 -19.15
N LYS A 87 11.48 -9.07 -19.75
CA LYS A 87 12.22 -8.38 -20.81
C LYS A 87 13.41 -7.58 -20.29
N ASN A 88 13.55 -7.39 -18.97
CA ASN A 88 14.56 -6.53 -18.40
C ASN A 88 15.28 -7.18 -17.21
N PRO A 89 16.19 -8.15 -17.45
CA PRO A 89 16.91 -8.87 -16.40
C PRO A 89 17.75 -7.96 -15.49
N ALA A 90 18.31 -6.87 -16.03
CA ALA A 90 19.12 -5.93 -15.25
C ALA A 90 18.25 -5.16 -14.23
N VAL A 91 17.04 -4.76 -14.62
CA VAL A 91 16.09 -4.11 -13.70
C VAL A 91 15.64 -5.11 -12.64
N ARG A 92 15.35 -6.37 -13.03
CA ARG A 92 15.02 -7.42 -12.06
C ARG A 92 16.11 -7.58 -11.02
N ALA A 93 17.35 -7.75 -11.45
CA ALA A 93 18.49 -7.90 -10.53
C ALA A 93 18.64 -6.67 -9.60
N LYS A 94 18.38 -5.46 -10.10
CA LYS A 94 18.36 -4.23 -9.29
C LYS A 94 17.29 -4.27 -8.21
N MET A 95 16.04 -4.63 -8.57
CA MET A 95 14.91 -4.70 -7.62
C MET A 95 15.19 -5.74 -6.52
N GLU A 96 15.68 -6.92 -6.90
CA GLU A 96 16.06 -7.97 -5.97
C GLU A 96 17.23 -7.53 -5.06
N GLY A 97 18.20 -6.80 -5.61
CA GLY A 97 19.33 -6.23 -4.86
C GLY A 97 18.87 -5.20 -3.81
N ILE A 98 17.92 -4.34 -4.17
CA ILE A 98 17.32 -3.38 -3.22
C ILE A 98 16.64 -4.11 -2.07
N TRP A 99 15.87 -5.17 -2.37
CA TRP A 99 15.22 -5.96 -1.34
C TRP A 99 16.21 -6.63 -0.39
N ARG A 100 17.26 -7.28 -0.94
CA ARG A 100 18.31 -7.91 -0.13
C ARG A 100 19.07 -6.93 0.75
N LEU A 101 19.30 -5.70 0.27
CA LEU A 101 19.89 -4.63 1.06
C LEU A 101 18.97 -4.21 2.22
N ALA A 102 17.68 -4.04 1.95
CA ALA A 102 16.70 -3.64 2.94
C ALA A 102 16.37 -4.77 3.94
N SER A 103 16.42 -6.03 3.52
CA SER A 103 16.14 -7.23 4.31
C SER A 103 17.27 -8.25 4.18
N PRO A 104 18.40 -8.07 4.91
CA PRO A 104 19.56 -8.97 4.79
C PRO A 104 19.29 -10.44 5.15
N THR A 105 18.25 -10.69 5.94
CA THR A 105 17.83 -12.05 6.37
C THR A 105 16.72 -12.63 5.50
N THR A 106 16.36 -11.98 4.39
CA THR A 106 15.29 -12.42 3.49
C THR A 106 15.54 -13.81 2.91
N SER A 107 14.46 -14.57 2.68
CA SER A 107 14.48 -15.81 1.91
C SER A 107 14.63 -15.58 0.40
N GLY A 108 14.61 -14.33 -0.07
CA GLY A 108 14.73 -13.95 -1.48
C GLY A 108 13.47 -13.29 -2.02
N SER A 109 13.27 -13.38 -3.33
CA SER A 109 12.16 -12.71 -4.03
C SER A 109 10.78 -13.31 -3.71
N ASP A 110 10.71 -14.51 -3.14
CA ASP A 110 9.46 -15.14 -2.67
C ASP A 110 9.24 -14.95 -1.16
N ASP A 111 10.04 -14.10 -0.51
CA ASP A 111 9.79 -13.71 0.87
C ASP A 111 8.38 -13.08 0.99
N PRO A 112 7.52 -13.56 1.90
CA PRO A 112 6.14 -13.05 2.03
C PRO A 112 6.04 -11.54 2.27
N LEU A 113 7.10 -10.92 2.78
CA LEU A 113 7.13 -9.46 2.97
C LEU A 113 7.24 -8.70 1.64
N ILE A 114 7.87 -9.27 0.61
CA ILE A 114 7.97 -8.62 -0.69
C ILE A 114 7.01 -9.25 -1.72
N ASN A 115 6.66 -10.51 -1.55
CA ASN A 115 5.73 -11.25 -2.40
C ASN A 115 4.48 -11.72 -1.65
N PRO A 116 3.67 -10.82 -1.07
CA PRO A 116 2.44 -11.22 -0.38
C PRO A 116 1.37 -11.76 -1.33
N ILE A 117 1.50 -11.47 -2.62
CA ILE A 117 0.47 -11.72 -3.64
C ILE A 117 0.33 -13.21 -3.96
N ASP A 118 1.42 -13.97 -3.87
CA ASP A 118 1.43 -15.40 -4.15
C ASP A 118 1.11 -16.27 -2.93
N ASP A 119 0.85 -15.64 -1.77
CA ASP A 119 0.34 -16.34 -0.59
C ASP A 119 -1.09 -16.83 -0.84
N GLN A 120 -1.37 -18.10 -0.53
CA GLN A 120 -2.71 -18.70 -0.70
C GLN A 120 -3.80 -18.02 0.14
N SER A 121 -3.42 -17.31 1.19
CA SER A 121 -4.31 -16.53 2.04
C SER A 121 -4.44 -15.05 1.62
N PHE A 122 -3.80 -14.67 0.51
CA PHE A 122 -3.83 -13.29 -0.01
C PHE A 122 -5.26 -12.75 -0.11
N GLY A 123 -5.48 -11.55 0.38
CA GLY A 123 -6.78 -10.88 0.46
C GLY A 123 -7.67 -11.34 1.61
N ARG A 124 -7.60 -12.60 2.05
CA ARG A 124 -8.46 -13.14 3.12
C ARG A 124 -8.36 -12.36 4.43
N PHE A 125 -7.17 -11.87 4.74
CA PHE A 125 -6.87 -11.18 5.99
C PHE A 125 -6.59 -9.68 5.80
N LEU A 126 -7.02 -9.08 4.69
CA LEU A 126 -6.88 -7.63 4.52
C LEU A 126 -7.89 -6.92 5.45
N GLY A 127 -7.39 -6.13 6.39
CA GLY A 127 -8.17 -5.51 7.47
C GLY A 127 -9.02 -4.30 7.04
N CYS A 128 -9.25 -4.13 5.74
CA CYS A 128 -10.08 -3.05 5.18
C CYS A 128 -10.92 -3.55 4.00
N LYS A 129 -11.88 -2.73 3.58
CA LYS A 129 -12.81 -3.05 2.48
C LYS A 129 -12.55 -2.26 1.21
N ARG A 130 -11.59 -1.36 1.21
CA ARG A 130 -11.32 -0.51 0.05
C ARG A 130 -9.84 -0.42 -0.23
N VAL A 131 -9.47 -0.59 -1.50
CA VAL A 131 -8.09 -0.50 -1.97
C VAL A 131 -8.02 0.38 -3.21
N LEU A 132 -7.19 1.42 -3.17
CA LEU A 132 -6.80 2.19 -4.35
C LEU A 132 -5.35 1.89 -4.68
N ILE A 133 -5.09 1.48 -5.92
CA ILE A 133 -3.75 1.25 -6.45
C ILE A 133 -3.46 2.32 -7.49
N CYS A 134 -2.39 3.09 -7.31
CA CYS A 134 -1.91 4.02 -8.31
C CYS A 134 -0.61 3.49 -8.92
N VAL A 135 -0.56 3.36 -10.23
CA VAL A 135 0.62 2.90 -10.97
C VAL A 135 0.99 3.92 -12.06
N ALA A 136 2.17 3.80 -12.66
CA ALA A 136 2.62 4.63 -13.76
C ALA A 136 3.10 3.78 -14.93
N GLU A 137 2.83 4.22 -16.16
CA GLU A 137 3.04 3.46 -17.38
C GLU A 137 4.49 2.98 -17.56
N ASN A 138 5.46 3.83 -17.26
CA ASN A 138 6.88 3.53 -17.44
C ASN A 138 7.55 2.89 -16.22
N ASP A 139 6.79 2.69 -15.12
CA ASP A 139 7.28 2.04 -13.92
C ASP A 139 7.20 0.51 -14.05
N ILE A 140 8.34 -0.17 -13.88
CA ILE A 140 8.39 -1.65 -13.89
C ILE A 140 7.48 -2.26 -12.81
N LEU A 141 7.26 -1.58 -11.69
CA LEU A 141 6.42 -2.05 -10.60
C LEU A 141 4.92 -2.05 -10.95
N LYS A 142 4.51 -1.39 -12.06
CA LYS A 142 3.10 -1.35 -12.46
C LYS A 142 2.50 -2.75 -12.66
N TYR A 143 3.28 -3.69 -13.18
CA TYR A 143 2.81 -5.05 -13.41
C TYR A 143 2.43 -5.75 -12.10
N ARG A 144 3.16 -5.49 -11.03
CA ARG A 144 2.84 -6.00 -9.69
C ARG A 144 1.61 -5.32 -9.09
N GLY A 145 1.42 -4.03 -9.36
CA GLY A 145 0.20 -3.31 -8.97
C GLY A 145 -1.05 -3.90 -9.65
N TRP A 146 -0.99 -4.16 -10.95
CA TRP A 146 -2.08 -4.81 -11.69
C TRP A 146 -2.30 -6.26 -11.25
N TYR A 147 -1.23 -7.02 -11.04
CA TYR A 147 -1.29 -8.39 -10.53
C TYR A 147 -1.93 -8.46 -9.14
N TYR A 148 -1.59 -7.52 -8.26
CA TYR A 148 -2.23 -7.36 -6.95
C TYR A 148 -3.74 -7.16 -7.09
N CYS A 149 -4.17 -6.26 -7.97
CA CYS A 149 -5.59 -6.01 -8.23
C CYS A 149 -6.32 -7.27 -8.71
N GLU A 150 -5.74 -7.96 -9.71
CA GLU A 150 -6.32 -9.19 -10.27
C GLU A 150 -6.46 -10.28 -9.19
N LYS A 151 -5.41 -10.53 -8.46
CA LYS A 151 -5.40 -11.54 -7.39
C LYS A 151 -6.38 -11.19 -6.28
N LEU A 152 -6.46 -9.90 -5.89
CA LEU A 152 -7.39 -9.48 -4.84
C LEU A 152 -8.85 -9.70 -5.26
N LYS A 153 -9.20 -9.36 -6.50
CA LYS A 153 -10.54 -9.64 -7.07
C LYS A 153 -10.91 -11.13 -7.07
N ASN A 154 -9.93 -12.00 -7.24
CA ASN A 154 -10.12 -13.44 -7.32
C ASN A 154 -9.89 -14.17 -5.99
N SER A 155 -9.56 -13.46 -4.90
CA SER A 155 -9.23 -14.07 -3.60
C SER A 155 -10.43 -14.43 -2.74
N GLY A 156 -11.63 -13.98 -3.13
CA GLY A 156 -12.81 -14.04 -2.27
C GLY A 156 -12.89 -12.92 -1.22
N TRP A 157 -12.00 -11.93 -1.30
CA TRP A 157 -12.13 -10.70 -0.52
C TRP A 157 -13.39 -9.93 -0.96
N ASP A 158 -14.19 -9.48 0.00
CA ASP A 158 -15.50 -8.88 -0.20
C ASP A 158 -15.48 -7.34 -0.23
N GLY A 159 -14.34 -6.75 -0.59
CA GLY A 159 -14.17 -5.31 -0.73
C GLY A 159 -14.11 -4.83 -2.18
N GLU A 160 -13.77 -3.56 -2.34
CA GLU A 160 -13.65 -2.87 -3.63
C GLU A 160 -12.20 -2.48 -3.90
N VAL A 161 -11.69 -2.81 -5.09
CA VAL A 161 -10.36 -2.40 -5.54
C VAL A 161 -10.44 -1.61 -6.83
N GLU A 162 -9.81 -0.43 -6.81
CA GLU A 162 -9.68 0.47 -7.95
C GLU A 162 -8.21 0.61 -8.35
N VAL A 163 -7.96 0.80 -9.65
CA VAL A 163 -6.63 1.08 -10.18
C VAL A 163 -6.66 2.36 -10.99
N MET A 164 -5.66 3.22 -10.78
CA MET A 164 -5.37 4.38 -11.62
C MET A 164 -3.98 4.20 -12.21
N GLU A 165 -3.87 4.24 -13.54
CA GLU A 165 -2.58 4.28 -14.25
C GLU A 165 -2.33 5.66 -14.81
N ALA A 166 -1.14 6.23 -14.54
CA ALA A 166 -0.68 7.51 -15.07
C ALA A 166 0.12 7.28 -16.35
N GLU A 167 -0.45 7.66 -17.49
CA GLU A 167 0.15 7.50 -18.81
C GLU A 167 1.40 8.39 -18.97
N GLY A 168 2.48 7.83 -19.54
CA GLY A 168 3.74 8.53 -19.81
C GLY A 168 4.60 8.85 -18.59
N GLU A 169 4.20 8.44 -17.39
CA GLU A 169 4.91 8.78 -16.15
C GLU A 169 5.75 7.61 -15.63
N ASP A 170 6.76 7.97 -14.81
CA ASP A 170 7.70 7.07 -14.16
C ASP A 170 7.35 6.83 -12.68
N HIS A 171 8.15 5.99 -12.04
CA HIS A 171 8.05 5.70 -10.61
C HIS A 171 8.04 6.96 -9.75
N VAL A 172 7.03 7.12 -8.89
CA VAL A 172 6.81 8.24 -7.95
C VAL A 172 6.92 9.65 -8.57
N PHE A 173 6.54 9.78 -9.84
CA PHE A 173 6.61 11.03 -10.61
C PHE A 173 6.00 12.24 -9.89
N HIS A 174 4.96 12.02 -9.12
CA HIS A 174 4.24 13.06 -8.39
C HIS A 174 5.07 13.75 -7.29
N LEU A 175 6.17 13.12 -6.85
CA LEU A 175 7.12 13.73 -5.91
C LEU A 175 8.08 14.69 -6.62
N SER A 176 8.47 14.38 -7.87
CA SER A 176 9.38 15.20 -8.67
C SER A 176 8.66 16.25 -9.54
N LYS A 177 7.41 15.98 -9.90
CA LYS A 177 6.57 16.85 -10.77
C LYS A 177 5.18 17.06 -10.14
N PRO A 178 5.06 17.64 -8.93
CA PRO A 178 3.80 17.68 -8.18
C PRO A 178 2.68 18.49 -8.85
N SER A 179 3.03 19.40 -9.79
CA SER A 179 2.09 20.24 -10.51
C SER A 179 1.72 19.71 -11.91
N CYS A 180 2.27 18.59 -12.37
CA CYS A 180 1.87 18.03 -13.67
C CYS A 180 0.42 17.53 -13.62
N SER A 181 -0.22 17.44 -14.79
CA SER A 181 -1.63 17.04 -14.92
C SER A 181 -1.91 15.69 -14.27
N ASN A 182 -1.01 14.72 -14.44
CA ASN A 182 -1.15 13.38 -13.87
C ASN A 182 -1.02 13.37 -12.34
N ALA A 183 -0.11 14.20 -11.76
CA ALA A 183 0.00 14.33 -10.31
C ALA A 183 -1.26 14.97 -9.69
N VAL A 184 -1.79 15.99 -10.33
CA VAL A 184 -3.06 16.62 -9.93
C VAL A 184 -4.24 15.64 -10.06
N ALA A 185 -4.30 14.86 -11.15
CA ALA A 185 -5.33 13.83 -11.35
C ALA A 185 -5.25 12.74 -10.28
N LYS A 186 -4.03 12.28 -9.95
CA LYS A 186 -3.80 11.32 -8.86
C LYS A 186 -4.30 11.87 -7.52
N LEU A 187 -3.96 13.11 -7.19
CA LEU A 187 -4.40 13.74 -5.94
C LEU A 187 -5.93 13.82 -5.86
N LYS A 188 -6.60 14.21 -6.96
CA LYS A 188 -8.06 14.21 -7.04
C LYS A 188 -8.64 12.82 -6.84
N LYS A 189 -8.08 11.80 -7.51
CA LYS A 189 -8.52 10.41 -7.37
C LYS A 189 -8.40 9.91 -5.93
N VAL A 190 -7.30 10.22 -5.25
CA VAL A 190 -7.11 9.90 -3.83
C VAL A 190 -8.16 10.60 -2.97
N ALA A 191 -8.41 11.89 -3.19
CA ALA A 191 -9.42 12.64 -2.46
C ALA A 191 -10.84 12.10 -2.69
N GLU A 192 -11.18 11.77 -3.94
CA GLU A 192 -12.45 11.12 -4.28
C GLU A 192 -12.59 9.77 -3.57
N PHE A 193 -11.56 8.93 -3.64
CA PHE A 193 -11.54 7.62 -2.98
C PHE A 193 -11.77 7.72 -1.47
N MET A 194 -11.14 8.69 -0.79
CA MET A 194 -11.31 8.88 0.65
C MET A 194 -12.67 9.46 1.03
N ASN A 195 -13.35 10.17 0.13
CA ASN A 195 -14.62 10.83 0.39
C ASN A 195 -15.85 10.07 -0.16
N GLN A 196 -15.66 8.96 -0.88
CA GLN A 196 -16.77 8.12 -1.32
C GLN A 196 -17.54 7.56 -0.11
N GLY A 197 -18.85 7.71 -0.13
CA GLY A 197 -19.73 7.23 0.95
C GLY A 197 -19.91 8.20 2.13
N LYS A 198 -19.27 9.36 2.08
CA LYS A 198 -19.60 10.48 2.98
C LYS A 198 -20.72 11.30 2.33
N ALA A 199 -21.96 10.89 2.55
CA ALA A 199 -23.17 11.66 2.23
C ALA A 199 -23.72 12.30 3.50
#